data_8228d839471d0479af053e8158346bb1
#
_entry.id   8228d839471d0479af053e8158346bb1
#
_cell.length_a   1.000
_cell.length_b   1.000
_cell.length_c   1.000
_cell.angle_alpha   90.00
_cell.angle_beta   90.00
_cell.angle_gamma   90.00
#
_symmetry.space_group_name_H-M   'P 1'
#
loop_
_entity.id
_entity.type
_entity.pdbx_description
1 polymer ?
#
loop_
_entity_poly.entity_id
_entity_poly.type
_entity_poly.pdbx_seq_one_letter_code
_entity_poly.pdbx_strand_id
1 'polypeptide(L)'
;MTRIRHLTAAAVVSTLLGVAAAPAQAQDAAVVRAAEQVRDRALAQNVALDYVTQVTTRFGPRPAGSEAETAAFRWAADYLRGLGFQNVRIEEFPLVGWERGEESAAILGPRPQSLVAAALGHSPATPEAGIEAEVVRFDGISALNAAPAGSLAGKIAYVDAGQMVRMQDGSGYGSLAMIRAVGPSAAAAKGAAAFIMRSAGTDEHRMPHTGTTRYVDGKVPVPAFALSAPDADQVTRLVEMGETVRIRLHSTARTYQTLSHNVVADLPGRTRPDEIIVLGSHMDSWDLGTGAIDDAAGGAITIAAAKAIMDSGRRPARTVRVVLYGSEEVAQPTNTGNGGGAYLRGVQQAGQVDRHIIAGESDFGADRIYALGLPPGSAGTDFGRTAAQVLRPLGILPAEAETSGGADIGPLARAGVPVFGLRQDGTRYFDLHHTADDTVDKIDPEQMTQNVAAWAALVLLIADSDVDFRATRPAATQP
;
A
#
# COMPACT_ATOMS: atom_id res chain seq x y z
N MET A 1 -51.71 -12.92 -76.95
CA MET A 1 -51.93 -11.77 -76.09
C MET A 1 -51.04 -11.91 -74.91
N THR A 2 -49.81 -11.34 -74.98
CA THR A 2 -48.73 -11.54 -74.03
C THR A 2 -48.63 -10.28 -73.18
N ARG A 3 -48.80 -10.38 -71.86
CA ARG A 3 -48.62 -9.25 -70.91
C ARG A 3 -47.20 -9.22 -70.40
N ILE A 4 -46.49 -8.18 -70.70
CA ILE A 4 -45.13 -7.80 -70.15
C ILE A 4 -45.36 -7.20 -68.80
N ARG A 5 -44.67 -7.75 -67.76
CA ARG A 5 -44.56 -7.16 -66.44
C ARG A 5 -43.25 -6.39 -66.33
N HIS A 6 -43.31 -5.12 -66.07
CA HIS A 6 -42.16 -4.29 -65.75
C HIS A 6 -41.73 -4.52 -64.28
N LEU A 7 -40.49 -4.92 -64.08
CA LEU A 7 -39.83 -4.92 -62.77
C LEU A 7 -39.08 -3.57 -62.56
N THR A 8 -39.52 -2.81 -61.57
CA THR A 8 -38.83 -1.64 -61.10
C THR A 8 -37.79 -2.07 -60.08
N ALA A 9 -36.51 -1.85 -60.38
CA ALA A 9 -35.36 -2.03 -59.40
C ALA A 9 -35.26 -0.81 -58.53
N ALA A 10 -35.43 -0.98 -57.22
CA ALA A 10 -35.15 0.04 -56.21
C ALA A 10 -33.67 -0.02 -55.85
N ALA A 11 -32.92 1.05 -56.12
CA ALA A 11 -31.53 1.20 -55.69
C ALA A 11 -31.50 1.63 -54.21
N VAL A 12 -30.96 0.79 -53.33
CA VAL A 12 -30.65 1.13 -51.93
C VAL A 12 -29.30 1.85 -51.91
N VAL A 13 -29.31 3.17 -51.66
CA VAL A 13 -28.09 3.95 -51.38
C VAL A 13 -27.75 3.77 -49.91
N SER A 14 -26.75 2.93 -49.64
CA SER A 14 -26.14 2.81 -48.29
C SER A 14 -25.19 3.98 -48.07
N THR A 15 -25.62 4.96 -47.25
CA THR A 15 -24.73 6.02 -46.72
C THR A 15 -23.83 5.43 -45.63
N LEU A 16 -22.57 5.18 -45.96
CA LEU A 16 -21.53 4.92 -44.99
C LEU A 16 -21.24 6.22 -44.23
N LEU A 17 -21.74 6.35 -43.01
CA LEU A 17 -21.30 7.32 -42.04
C LEU A 17 -19.86 6.93 -41.59
N GLY A 18 -18.88 7.52 -42.22
CA GLY A 18 -17.49 7.48 -41.73
C GLY A 18 -17.42 8.16 -40.38
N VAL A 19 -17.25 7.40 -39.29
CA VAL A 19 -16.83 7.94 -38.01
C VAL A 19 -15.41 8.46 -38.22
N ALA A 20 -15.25 9.75 -38.40
CA ALA A 20 -13.96 10.39 -38.37
C ALA A 20 -13.39 10.23 -36.95
N ALA A 21 -12.40 9.35 -36.79
CA ALA A 21 -11.59 9.30 -35.57
C ALA A 21 -11.00 10.70 -35.36
N ALA A 22 -11.30 11.33 -34.24
CA ALA A 22 -10.65 12.59 -33.85
C ALA A 22 -9.12 12.38 -33.91
N PRO A 23 -8.36 13.32 -34.47
CA PRO A 23 -6.91 13.18 -34.51
C PRO A 23 -6.38 13.05 -33.06
N ALA A 24 -5.59 12.00 -32.82
CA ALA A 24 -4.89 11.82 -31.58
C ALA A 24 -4.04 13.08 -31.34
N GLN A 25 -4.33 13.83 -30.25
CA GLN A 25 -3.59 15.04 -29.91
C GLN A 25 -2.18 14.63 -29.43
N ALA A 26 -1.17 14.88 -30.25
CA ALA A 26 0.22 14.73 -29.85
C ALA A 26 0.50 15.63 -28.63
N GLN A 27 1.21 15.10 -27.63
CA GLN A 27 1.63 15.92 -26.48
C GLN A 27 2.44 17.12 -26.96
N ASP A 28 2.18 18.30 -26.37
CA ASP A 28 2.95 19.51 -26.67
C ASP A 28 4.45 19.25 -26.38
N ALA A 29 5.30 19.44 -27.39
CA ALA A 29 6.74 19.24 -27.25
C ALA A 29 7.39 20.10 -26.14
N ALA A 30 6.75 21.24 -25.78
CA ALA A 30 7.20 22.05 -24.64
C ALA A 30 6.90 21.37 -23.29
N VAL A 31 5.78 20.65 -23.18
CA VAL A 31 5.43 19.86 -21.98
C VAL A 31 6.40 18.70 -21.82
N VAL A 32 6.71 18.00 -22.91
CA VAL A 32 7.67 16.88 -22.90
C VAL A 32 9.05 17.36 -22.43
N ARG A 33 9.58 18.43 -23.04
CA ARG A 33 10.87 19.00 -22.61
C ARG A 33 10.86 19.45 -21.14
N ALA A 34 9.76 20.02 -20.67
CA ALA A 34 9.64 20.43 -19.28
C ALA A 34 9.67 19.22 -18.33
N ALA A 35 9.00 18.12 -18.67
CA ALA A 35 9.02 16.89 -17.90
C ALA A 35 10.42 16.26 -17.86
N GLU A 36 11.14 16.25 -18.99
CA GLU A 36 12.54 15.81 -19.05
C GLU A 36 13.45 16.67 -18.18
N GLN A 37 13.30 18.00 -18.20
CA GLN A 37 14.08 18.92 -17.35
C GLN A 37 13.78 18.72 -15.86
N VAL A 38 12.53 18.50 -15.48
CA VAL A 38 12.15 18.21 -14.09
C VAL A 38 12.73 16.87 -13.64
N ARG A 39 12.66 15.83 -14.49
CA ARG A 39 13.31 14.54 -14.26
C ARG A 39 14.81 14.71 -13.96
N ASP A 40 15.52 15.40 -14.86
CA ASP A 40 16.98 15.53 -14.79
C ASP A 40 17.40 16.40 -13.57
N ARG A 41 16.60 17.42 -13.24
CA ARG A 41 16.80 18.19 -12.00
C ARG A 41 16.59 17.33 -10.76
N ALA A 42 15.53 16.52 -10.71
CA ALA A 42 15.23 15.64 -9.58
C ALA A 42 16.32 14.58 -9.35
N LEU A 43 16.95 14.09 -10.45
CA LEU A 43 18.14 13.23 -10.36
C LEU A 43 19.35 13.95 -9.74
N ALA A 44 19.50 15.24 -9.99
CA ALA A 44 20.63 16.01 -9.48
C ALA A 44 20.45 16.45 -8.03
N GLN A 45 19.21 16.77 -7.63
CA GLN A 45 18.89 17.27 -6.28
C GLN A 45 17.42 17.09 -5.97
N ASN A 46 17.12 16.53 -4.80
CA ASN A 46 15.77 16.43 -4.24
C ASN A 46 15.81 16.37 -2.70
N VAL A 47 14.64 16.46 -2.06
CA VAL A 47 14.51 16.50 -0.58
C VAL A 47 14.12 15.14 0.03
N ALA A 48 14.05 14.06 -0.75
CA ALA A 48 13.46 12.81 -0.29
C ALA A 48 14.25 12.18 0.88
N LEU A 49 15.57 12.03 0.74
CA LEU A 49 16.39 11.43 1.78
C LEU A 49 16.40 12.27 3.07
N ASP A 50 16.35 13.61 2.94
CA ASP A 50 16.24 14.50 4.10
C ASP A 50 14.91 14.28 4.84
N TYR A 51 13.79 14.22 4.11
CA TYR A 51 12.47 13.99 4.70
C TYR A 51 12.42 12.66 5.45
N VAL A 52 12.76 11.54 4.81
CA VAL A 52 12.67 10.21 5.43
C VAL A 52 13.61 10.11 6.65
N THR A 53 14.82 10.68 6.54
CA THR A 53 15.77 10.72 7.67
C THR A 53 15.19 11.50 8.84
N GLN A 54 14.58 12.66 8.60
CA GLN A 54 14.01 13.48 9.66
C GLN A 54 12.81 12.79 10.34
N VAL A 55 11.86 12.24 9.57
CA VAL A 55 10.66 11.65 10.15
C VAL A 55 10.99 10.41 10.97
N THR A 56 11.84 9.52 10.45
CA THR A 56 12.21 8.27 11.15
C THR A 56 13.11 8.52 12.36
N THR A 57 14.02 9.51 12.28
CA THR A 57 14.93 9.83 13.41
C THR A 57 14.21 10.57 14.53
N ARG A 58 13.28 11.47 14.21
CA ARG A 58 12.60 12.30 15.22
C ARG A 58 11.49 11.57 15.94
N PHE A 59 10.76 10.71 15.23
CA PHE A 59 9.53 10.09 15.74
C PHE A 59 9.68 8.58 15.92
N GLY A 60 10.65 7.95 15.24
CA GLY A 60 10.80 6.50 15.27
C GLY A 60 9.59 5.76 14.71
N PRO A 61 9.20 4.62 15.32
CA PRO A 61 7.94 3.93 14.99
C PRO A 61 6.73 4.83 15.20
N ARG A 62 5.77 4.78 14.29
CA ARG A 62 4.58 5.64 14.27
C ARG A 62 3.29 4.82 14.18
N PRO A 63 3.04 3.90 15.13
CA PRO A 63 1.82 3.09 15.08
C PRO A 63 0.57 3.96 14.99
N ALA A 64 -0.38 3.54 14.17
CA ALA A 64 -1.61 4.29 13.91
C ALA A 64 -2.35 4.67 15.21
N GLY A 65 -2.66 5.96 15.36
CA GLY A 65 -3.31 6.53 16.54
C GLY A 65 -2.40 6.73 17.75
N SER A 66 -1.08 6.57 17.61
CA SER A 66 -0.10 6.86 18.66
C SER A 66 0.22 8.36 18.77
N GLU A 67 0.84 8.76 19.90
CA GLU A 67 1.37 10.11 20.05
C GLU A 67 2.50 10.41 19.05
N ALA A 68 3.31 9.40 18.71
CA ALA A 68 4.39 9.53 17.72
C ALA A 68 3.83 9.82 16.32
N GLU A 69 2.78 9.10 15.91
CA GLU A 69 2.07 9.35 14.64
C GLU A 69 1.48 10.77 14.62
N THR A 70 0.75 11.16 15.67
CA THR A 70 0.16 12.52 15.79
C THR A 70 1.23 13.62 15.70
N ALA A 71 2.36 13.43 16.37
CA ALA A 71 3.48 14.37 16.33
C ALA A 71 4.12 14.45 14.93
N ALA A 72 4.26 13.30 14.26
CA ALA A 72 4.78 13.22 12.89
C ALA A 72 3.87 13.94 11.89
N PHE A 73 2.56 13.80 11.99
CA PHE A 73 1.60 14.53 11.13
C PHE A 73 1.68 16.04 11.32
N ARG A 74 1.78 16.52 12.56
CA ARG A 74 1.95 17.96 12.83
C ARG A 74 3.25 18.49 12.23
N TRP A 75 4.35 17.76 12.44
CA TRP A 75 5.63 18.10 11.85
C TRP A 75 5.59 18.09 10.33
N ALA A 76 4.99 17.06 9.71
CA ALA A 76 4.88 16.95 8.25
C ALA A 76 4.07 18.11 7.65
N ALA A 77 2.99 18.54 8.31
CA ALA A 77 2.23 19.70 7.88
C ALA A 77 3.09 20.98 7.91
N ASP A 78 3.91 21.18 8.95
CA ASP A 78 4.81 22.33 9.04
C ASP A 78 5.96 22.23 8.04
N TYR A 79 6.51 21.04 7.83
CA TYR A 79 7.53 20.78 6.81
C TYR A 79 7.02 21.15 5.41
N LEU A 80 5.82 20.69 5.04
CA LEU A 80 5.19 20.99 3.75
C LEU A 80 4.92 22.50 3.58
N ARG A 81 4.48 23.21 4.64
CA ARG A 81 4.37 24.68 4.62
C ARG A 81 5.73 25.34 4.38
N GLY A 82 6.77 24.85 5.05
CA GLY A 82 8.15 25.34 4.87
C GLY A 82 8.70 25.11 3.45
N LEU A 83 8.28 24.05 2.78
CA LEU A 83 8.61 23.79 1.37
C LEU A 83 7.83 24.66 0.38
N GLY A 84 6.78 25.39 0.82
CA GLY A 84 5.98 26.28 0.00
C GLY A 84 4.67 25.68 -0.56
N PHE A 85 4.26 24.50 -0.08
CA PHE A 85 2.95 23.94 -0.40
C PHE A 85 1.83 24.84 0.14
N GLN A 86 0.70 24.85 -0.55
CA GLN A 86 -0.48 25.62 -0.19
C GLN A 86 -1.60 24.70 0.32
N ASN A 87 -2.64 25.32 0.93
CA ASN A 87 -3.80 24.58 1.45
C ASN A 87 -3.45 23.44 2.41
N VAL A 88 -2.31 23.54 3.12
CA VAL A 88 -1.82 22.49 4.02
C VAL A 88 -2.75 22.39 5.23
N ARG A 89 -3.38 21.22 5.40
CA ARG A 89 -4.30 20.95 6.50
C ARG A 89 -4.11 19.54 7.04
N ILE A 90 -4.54 19.35 8.28
CA ILE A 90 -4.64 18.05 8.93
C ILE A 90 -6.13 17.70 9.03
N GLU A 91 -6.50 16.50 8.60
CA GLU A 91 -7.85 15.95 8.68
C GLU A 91 -7.86 14.84 9.72
N GLU A 92 -8.66 14.95 10.77
CA GLU A 92 -8.74 13.95 11.85
C GLU A 92 -9.90 12.98 11.61
N PHE A 93 -9.72 11.72 12.01
CA PHE A 93 -10.76 10.70 11.96
C PHE A 93 -10.62 9.69 13.11
N PRO A 94 -11.75 9.11 13.58
CA PRO A 94 -11.72 8.13 14.67
C PRO A 94 -11.10 6.81 14.23
N LEU A 95 -10.36 6.21 15.16
CA LEU A 95 -9.62 4.97 14.97
C LEU A 95 -9.75 4.06 16.19
N VAL A 96 -9.77 2.75 15.95
CA VAL A 96 -9.46 1.74 16.96
C VAL A 96 -7.97 1.47 16.88
N GLY A 97 -7.19 2.08 17.77
CA GLY A 97 -5.75 1.87 17.88
C GLY A 97 -5.42 0.53 18.55
N TRP A 98 -4.19 0.08 18.34
CA TRP A 98 -3.64 -1.12 18.96
C TRP A 98 -2.20 -0.86 19.42
N GLU A 99 -1.86 -1.40 20.58
CA GLU A 99 -0.52 -1.33 21.17
C GLU A 99 -0.07 -2.74 21.56
N ARG A 100 1.16 -3.10 21.19
CA ARG A 100 1.74 -4.43 21.38
C ARG A 100 1.95 -4.78 22.85
N GLY A 101 2.49 -3.86 23.64
CA GLY A 101 2.91 -4.10 25.02
C GLY A 101 4.11 -5.07 25.12
N GLU A 102 4.18 -5.78 26.25
CA GLU A 102 5.20 -6.82 26.47
C GLU A 102 4.77 -8.13 25.80
N GLU A 103 5.76 -8.84 25.24
CA GLU A 103 5.52 -10.12 24.59
C GLU A 103 6.65 -11.11 24.79
N SER A 104 6.33 -12.40 24.84
CA SER A 104 7.31 -13.48 24.84
C SER A 104 6.74 -14.79 24.31
N ALA A 105 7.62 -15.61 23.73
CA ALA A 105 7.32 -16.95 23.26
C ALA A 105 8.46 -17.90 23.62
N ALA A 106 8.14 -19.14 24.02
CA ALA A 106 9.14 -20.16 24.33
C ALA A 106 8.61 -21.59 24.13
N ILE A 107 9.44 -22.47 23.60
CA ILE A 107 9.22 -23.90 23.64
C ILE A 107 9.44 -24.39 25.07
N LEU A 108 8.47 -25.14 25.60
CA LEU A 108 8.53 -25.72 26.93
C LEU A 108 9.08 -27.16 26.88
N GLY A 109 9.72 -27.58 27.97
CA GLY A 109 10.23 -28.96 28.11
C GLY A 109 11.43 -29.01 29.05
N PRO A 110 12.15 -30.12 29.09
CA PRO A 110 13.33 -30.28 29.94
C PRO A 110 14.47 -29.28 29.58
N ARG A 111 14.43 -28.72 28.35
CA ARG A 111 15.36 -27.70 27.83
C ARG A 111 14.54 -26.63 27.16
N PRO A 112 14.00 -25.68 27.92
CA PRO A 112 13.24 -24.59 27.36
C PRO A 112 14.06 -23.75 26.38
N GLN A 113 13.42 -23.26 25.29
CA GLN A 113 14.09 -22.45 24.26
C GLN A 113 13.22 -21.23 23.93
N SER A 114 13.82 -20.06 24.03
CA SER A 114 13.14 -18.82 23.62
C SER A 114 12.94 -18.78 22.13
N LEU A 115 11.75 -18.35 21.70
CA LEU A 115 11.39 -18.05 20.33
C LEU A 115 11.31 -16.54 20.14
N VAL A 116 11.74 -16.07 18.99
CA VAL A 116 11.54 -14.67 18.58
C VAL A 116 10.22 -14.61 17.79
N ALA A 117 9.26 -13.92 18.38
CA ALA A 117 7.91 -13.81 17.86
C ALA A 117 7.41 -12.37 18.04
N ALA A 118 6.47 -11.95 17.23
CA ALA A 118 5.73 -10.70 17.39
C ALA A 118 4.22 -10.99 17.43
N ALA A 119 3.52 -10.39 18.40
CA ALA A 119 2.07 -10.39 18.39
C ALA A 119 1.55 -9.69 17.15
N LEU A 120 0.46 -10.18 16.58
CA LEU A 120 -0.16 -9.60 15.39
C LEU A 120 -1.12 -8.47 15.77
N GLY A 121 -1.18 -7.45 14.95
CA GLY A 121 -2.03 -6.28 15.17
C GLY A 121 -3.50 -6.65 15.38
N HIS A 122 -4.18 -5.97 16.29
CA HIS A 122 -5.53 -6.27 16.79
C HIS A 122 -5.70 -7.64 17.46
N SER A 123 -4.64 -8.40 17.66
CA SER A 123 -4.65 -9.58 18.51
C SER A 123 -4.91 -9.19 19.95
N PRO A 124 -5.78 -9.89 20.70
CA PRO A 124 -5.98 -9.62 22.12
C PRO A 124 -4.77 -10.06 22.95
N ALA A 125 -4.66 -9.51 24.17
CA ALA A 125 -3.72 -10.02 25.17
C ALA A 125 -3.95 -11.50 25.49
N THR A 126 -2.91 -12.16 25.98
CA THR A 126 -3.08 -13.44 26.68
C THR A 126 -3.64 -13.20 28.09
N PRO A 127 -4.15 -14.24 28.79
CA PRO A 127 -4.28 -14.19 30.23
C PRO A 127 -2.94 -13.79 30.90
N GLU A 128 -2.97 -13.18 32.08
CA GLU A 128 -1.78 -12.72 32.82
C GLU A 128 -0.72 -13.83 33.00
N ALA A 129 -1.15 -15.07 33.24
CA ALA A 129 -0.25 -16.23 33.34
C ALA A 129 0.33 -16.69 31.99
N GLY A 130 -0.08 -16.07 30.88
CA GLY A 130 0.20 -16.54 29.54
C GLY A 130 -0.66 -17.74 29.11
N ILE A 131 -0.34 -18.29 27.94
CA ILE A 131 -0.96 -19.50 27.40
C ILE A 131 0.14 -20.55 27.24
N GLU A 132 -0.04 -21.71 27.87
CA GLU A 132 0.82 -22.88 27.73
C GLU A 132 0.04 -24.02 27.10
N ALA A 133 0.32 -24.35 25.85
CA ALA A 133 -0.45 -25.38 25.15
C ALA A 133 0.39 -26.16 24.14
N GLU A 134 -0.13 -27.33 23.77
CA GLU A 134 0.38 -28.15 22.68
C GLU A 134 0.12 -27.46 21.34
N VAL A 135 1.09 -27.55 20.44
CA VAL A 135 1.03 -27.02 19.08
C VAL A 135 0.45 -28.05 18.12
N VAL A 136 -0.49 -27.66 17.29
CA VAL A 136 -0.99 -28.45 16.15
C VAL A 136 -0.67 -27.71 14.86
N ARG A 137 0.19 -28.30 14.03
CA ARG A 137 0.67 -27.73 12.78
C ARG A 137 -0.30 -27.98 11.61
N PHE A 138 -0.43 -26.97 10.76
CA PHE A 138 -1.18 -26.98 9.49
C PHE A 138 -0.31 -26.41 8.37
N ASP A 139 -0.32 -27.05 7.19
CA ASP A 139 0.47 -26.64 6.02
C ASP A 139 -0.11 -25.41 5.28
N GLY A 140 -1.14 -24.76 5.85
CA GLY A 140 -1.78 -23.59 5.30
C GLY A 140 -3.19 -23.37 5.86
N ILE A 141 -3.79 -22.24 5.48
CA ILE A 141 -5.12 -21.84 5.98
C ILE A 141 -6.22 -22.84 5.58
N SER A 142 -6.13 -23.46 4.42
CA SER A 142 -7.11 -24.44 3.95
C SER A 142 -7.16 -25.67 4.84
N ALA A 143 -5.98 -26.15 5.32
CA ALA A 143 -5.90 -27.29 6.25
C ALA A 143 -6.50 -26.92 7.61
N LEU A 144 -6.22 -25.72 8.14
CA LEU A 144 -6.84 -25.23 9.37
C LEU A 144 -8.37 -25.12 9.24
N ASN A 145 -8.86 -24.59 8.12
CA ASN A 145 -10.29 -24.46 7.87
C ASN A 145 -11.01 -25.84 7.78
N ALA A 146 -10.34 -26.85 7.25
CA ALA A 146 -10.85 -28.22 7.13
C ALA A 146 -10.86 -28.98 8.48
N ALA A 147 -10.14 -28.51 9.51
CA ALA A 147 -10.13 -29.14 10.82
C ALA A 147 -11.54 -29.20 11.44
N PRO A 148 -11.91 -30.28 12.17
CA PRO A 148 -13.20 -30.38 12.83
C PRO A 148 -13.43 -29.26 13.89
N ALA A 149 -14.67 -28.82 14.05
CA ALA A 149 -15.00 -27.89 15.13
C ALA A 149 -14.64 -28.50 16.50
N GLY A 150 -14.02 -27.70 17.39
CA GLY A 150 -13.59 -28.12 18.71
C GLY A 150 -12.32 -28.98 18.73
N SER A 151 -11.74 -29.37 17.58
CA SER A 151 -10.54 -30.23 17.55
C SER A 151 -9.28 -29.57 18.12
N LEU A 152 -9.29 -28.24 18.26
CA LEU A 152 -8.17 -27.47 18.81
C LEU A 152 -8.45 -26.96 20.24
N ALA A 153 -9.43 -27.53 20.95
CA ALA A 153 -9.75 -27.12 22.31
C ALA A 153 -8.51 -27.15 23.21
N GLY A 154 -8.11 -25.97 23.74
CA GLY A 154 -6.95 -25.81 24.61
C GLY A 154 -5.59 -25.98 23.93
N LYS A 155 -5.52 -25.98 22.59
CA LYS A 155 -4.28 -26.11 21.81
C LYS A 155 -3.93 -24.79 21.11
N ILE A 156 -2.69 -24.69 20.62
CA ILE A 156 -2.22 -23.60 19.74
C ILE A 156 -2.29 -24.09 18.30
N ALA A 157 -3.02 -23.36 17.46
CA ALA A 157 -2.99 -23.58 16.01
C ALA A 157 -1.72 -22.97 15.42
N TYR A 158 -0.89 -23.77 14.76
CA TYR A 158 0.31 -23.31 14.05
C TYR A 158 0.12 -23.47 12.54
N VAL A 159 0.14 -22.39 11.80
CA VAL A 159 0.09 -22.41 10.33
C VAL A 159 1.49 -22.11 9.77
N ASP A 160 2.05 -23.08 9.05
CA ASP A 160 3.32 -22.96 8.33
C ASP A 160 3.08 -23.24 6.84
N ALA A 161 2.93 -22.19 6.06
CA ALA A 161 2.75 -22.28 4.60
C ALA A 161 4.07 -22.26 3.81
N GLY A 162 5.20 -22.38 4.50
CA GLY A 162 6.53 -22.28 3.94
C GLY A 162 7.04 -20.86 3.80
N GLN A 163 8.30 -20.74 3.37
CA GLN A 163 8.96 -19.44 3.17
C GLN A 163 8.49 -18.78 1.88
N MET A 164 8.25 -17.46 1.94
CA MET A 164 7.96 -16.65 0.76
C MET A 164 9.17 -16.61 -0.19
N VAL A 165 8.92 -16.71 -1.50
CA VAL A 165 9.96 -16.55 -2.52
C VAL A 165 10.10 -15.07 -2.89
N ARG A 166 11.35 -14.59 -3.03
CA ARG A 166 11.64 -13.23 -3.49
C ARG A 166 11.21 -13.05 -4.94
N MET A 167 10.30 -12.13 -5.19
CA MET A 167 9.78 -11.80 -6.52
C MET A 167 9.83 -10.29 -6.75
N GLN A 168 10.18 -9.86 -7.95
CA GLN A 168 10.30 -8.44 -8.30
C GLN A 168 8.96 -7.68 -8.14
N ASP A 169 7.86 -8.34 -8.43
CA ASP A 169 6.52 -7.77 -8.32
C ASP A 169 5.87 -7.99 -6.93
N GLY A 170 6.60 -8.58 -5.97
CA GLY A 170 6.10 -8.90 -4.64
C GLY A 170 5.05 -10.00 -4.60
N SER A 171 4.84 -10.74 -5.70
CA SER A 171 3.86 -11.81 -5.75
C SER A 171 4.14 -12.90 -4.70
N GLY A 172 3.08 -13.49 -4.17
CA GLY A 172 3.14 -14.45 -3.06
C GLY A 172 2.80 -13.84 -1.69
N TYR A 173 3.10 -12.56 -1.45
CA TYR A 173 2.83 -11.93 -0.16
C TYR A 173 1.34 -11.95 0.22
N GLY A 174 0.45 -11.61 -0.70
CA GLY A 174 -0.98 -11.52 -0.42
C GLY A 174 -1.59 -12.81 0.15
N SER A 175 -1.11 -13.98 -0.25
CA SER A 175 -1.58 -15.27 0.28
C SER A 175 -1.13 -15.49 1.72
N LEU A 176 0.09 -15.11 2.09
CA LEU A 176 0.62 -15.21 3.45
C LEU A 176 0.00 -14.14 4.37
N ALA A 177 -0.16 -12.91 3.86
CA ALA A 177 -0.87 -11.85 4.56
C ALA A 177 -2.33 -12.25 4.86
N MET A 178 -2.99 -13.01 3.96
CA MET A 178 -4.32 -13.55 4.20
C MET A 178 -4.32 -14.56 5.36
N ILE A 179 -3.31 -15.43 5.48
CA ILE A 179 -3.17 -16.33 6.64
C ILE A 179 -3.10 -15.52 7.93
N ARG A 180 -2.28 -14.47 7.95
CA ARG A 180 -2.17 -13.55 9.08
C ARG A 180 -3.52 -12.91 9.41
N ALA A 181 -4.22 -12.41 8.39
CA ALA A 181 -5.45 -11.65 8.57
C ALA A 181 -6.59 -12.50 9.14
N VAL A 182 -6.82 -13.72 8.65
CA VAL A 182 -7.99 -14.52 9.00
C VAL A 182 -7.67 -15.76 9.83
N GLY A 183 -6.41 -16.18 9.90
CA GLY A 183 -5.98 -17.38 10.62
C GLY A 183 -6.36 -17.39 12.09
N PRO A 184 -6.17 -16.29 12.86
CA PRO A 184 -6.57 -16.21 14.25
C PRO A 184 -8.06 -16.44 14.48
N SER A 185 -8.93 -15.88 13.61
CA SER A 185 -10.37 -16.12 13.66
C SER A 185 -10.74 -17.55 13.26
N ALA A 186 -10.05 -18.12 12.28
CA ALA A 186 -10.25 -19.53 11.90
C ALA A 186 -9.83 -20.48 13.03
N ALA A 187 -8.71 -20.21 13.71
CA ALA A 187 -8.26 -20.97 14.88
C ALA A 187 -9.28 -20.89 16.04
N ALA A 188 -9.81 -19.68 16.32
CA ALA A 188 -10.87 -19.47 17.30
C ALA A 188 -12.12 -20.32 17.00
N ALA A 189 -12.54 -20.41 15.74
CA ALA A 189 -13.68 -21.22 15.32
C ALA A 189 -13.47 -22.74 15.52
N LYS A 190 -12.22 -23.19 15.67
CA LYS A 190 -11.87 -24.58 15.99
C LYS A 190 -11.61 -24.80 17.49
N GLY A 191 -11.75 -23.76 18.33
CA GLY A 191 -11.57 -23.81 19.78
C GLY A 191 -10.12 -23.65 20.23
N ALA A 192 -9.22 -23.18 19.38
CA ALA A 192 -7.83 -22.93 19.74
C ALA A 192 -7.70 -21.90 20.86
N ALA A 193 -6.71 -22.07 21.74
CA ALA A 193 -6.36 -21.11 22.78
C ALA A 193 -5.55 -19.93 22.22
N ALA A 194 -4.73 -20.17 21.18
CA ALA A 194 -3.94 -19.18 20.50
C ALA A 194 -3.63 -19.62 19.05
N PHE A 195 -3.12 -18.67 18.28
CA PHE A 195 -2.65 -18.89 16.91
C PHE A 195 -1.19 -18.44 16.79
N ILE A 196 -0.38 -19.23 16.09
CA ILE A 196 0.95 -18.84 15.65
C ILE A 196 1.10 -19.13 14.16
N MET A 197 1.94 -18.35 13.49
CA MET A 197 2.28 -18.59 12.09
C MET A 197 3.77 -18.37 11.83
N ARG A 198 4.30 -18.95 10.76
CA ARG A 198 5.55 -18.50 10.18
C ARG A 198 5.38 -17.06 9.69
N SER A 199 6.34 -16.20 9.93
CA SER A 199 6.35 -14.83 9.40
C SER A 199 6.08 -14.77 7.90
N ALA A 200 5.30 -13.77 7.48
CA ALA A 200 4.89 -13.58 6.08
C ALA A 200 5.88 -12.65 5.38
N GLY A 201 7.07 -13.10 5.10
CA GLY A 201 8.09 -12.31 4.41
C GLY A 201 9.14 -13.20 3.78
N THR A 202 10.11 -12.57 3.18
CA THR A 202 11.27 -13.23 2.55
C THR A 202 12.50 -13.23 3.43
N ASP A 203 12.46 -12.55 4.58
CA ASP A 203 13.56 -12.50 5.53
C ASP A 203 13.86 -13.87 6.13
N GLU A 204 15.14 -14.22 6.16
CA GLU A 204 15.67 -15.48 6.73
C GLU A 204 16.38 -15.28 8.07
N HIS A 205 16.44 -14.03 8.55
CA HIS A 205 17.01 -13.73 9.86
C HIS A 205 16.03 -14.04 10.98
N ARG A 206 16.54 -14.01 12.21
CA ARG A 206 15.73 -14.29 13.39
C ARG A 206 14.95 -13.04 13.83
N MET A 207 14.18 -12.48 12.89
CA MET A 207 13.26 -11.37 13.07
C MET A 207 11.85 -11.78 12.68
N PRO A 208 10.81 -11.42 13.46
CA PRO A 208 9.43 -11.69 13.07
C PRO A 208 8.93 -10.59 12.14
N HIS A 209 8.06 -10.96 11.23
CA HIS A 209 7.30 -10.04 10.38
C HIS A 209 5.88 -9.91 10.97
N THR A 210 5.53 -8.72 11.44
CA THR A 210 4.22 -8.44 12.04
C THR A 210 3.15 -8.10 10.99
N GLY A 211 2.06 -7.54 11.40
CA GLY A 211 0.97 -7.02 10.59
C GLY A 211 -0.39 -7.31 11.21
N THR A 212 -1.44 -6.77 10.63
CA THR A 212 -2.77 -6.75 11.22
C THR A 212 -3.54 -8.06 11.05
N THR A 213 -4.41 -8.35 12.03
CA THR A 213 -5.47 -9.37 11.94
C THR A 213 -6.82 -8.72 11.63
N ARG A 214 -7.77 -9.49 11.13
CA ARG A 214 -9.15 -9.05 10.87
C ARG A 214 -10.14 -9.80 11.76
N TYR A 215 -11.13 -9.08 12.25
CA TYR A 215 -12.24 -9.69 12.98
C TYR A 215 -13.25 -10.25 11.97
N VAL A 216 -13.33 -11.57 11.88
CA VAL A 216 -14.32 -12.23 11.05
C VAL A 216 -15.66 -12.24 11.80
N ASP A 217 -16.73 -11.83 11.12
CA ASP A 217 -18.08 -11.66 11.71
C ASP A 217 -18.11 -10.77 12.97
N GLY A 218 -17.19 -9.79 13.05
CA GLY A 218 -17.07 -8.87 14.18
C GLY A 218 -16.61 -9.51 15.49
N LYS A 219 -16.11 -10.76 15.45
CA LYS A 219 -15.63 -11.47 16.63
C LYS A 219 -14.15 -11.25 16.85
N VAL A 220 -13.78 -10.97 18.11
CA VAL A 220 -12.38 -10.87 18.53
C VAL A 220 -11.70 -12.24 18.34
N PRO A 221 -10.54 -12.30 17.64
CA PRO A 221 -9.81 -13.55 17.44
C PRO A 221 -9.12 -14.01 18.74
N VAL A 222 -8.46 -15.17 18.68
CA VAL A 222 -7.54 -15.61 19.74
C VAL A 222 -6.24 -14.81 19.71
N PRO A 223 -5.45 -14.76 20.84
CA PRO A 223 -4.09 -14.23 20.83
C PRO A 223 -3.26 -14.83 19.69
N ALA A 224 -2.57 -14.00 18.93
CA ALA A 224 -1.94 -14.41 17.70
C ALA A 224 -0.53 -13.83 17.54
N PHE A 225 0.42 -14.66 17.04
CA PHE A 225 1.82 -14.29 16.89
C PHE A 225 2.39 -14.77 15.55
N ALA A 226 3.34 -14.02 15.01
CA ALA A 226 4.23 -14.47 13.95
C ALA A 226 5.58 -14.87 14.55
N LEU A 227 6.07 -16.05 14.22
CA LEU A 227 7.41 -16.52 14.56
C LEU A 227 8.41 -16.05 13.52
N SER A 228 9.65 -15.75 13.91
CA SER A 228 10.73 -15.58 12.94
C SER A 228 10.88 -16.84 12.09
N ALA A 229 11.36 -16.72 10.85
CA ALA A 229 11.51 -17.86 9.94
C ALA A 229 12.38 -19.01 10.55
N PRO A 230 13.56 -18.73 11.17
CA PRO A 230 14.36 -19.78 11.81
C PRO A 230 13.67 -20.47 12.98
N ASP A 231 12.89 -19.73 13.78
CA ASP A 231 12.16 -20.30 14.92
C ASP A 231 10.94 -21.11 14.47
N ALA A 232 10.26 -20.68 13.41
CA ALA A 232 9.21 -21.45 12.75
C ALA A 232 9.76 -22.78 12.20
N ASP A 233 10.93 -22.77 11.55
CA ASP A 233 11.64 -23.97 11.11
C ASP A 233 11.96 -24.90 12.26
N GLN A 234 12.39 -24.37 13.41
CA GLN A 234 12.67 -25.17 14.59
C GLN A 234 11.43 -25.87 15.11
N VAL A 235 10.31 -25.15 15.25
CA VAL A 235 9.03 -25.74 15.68
C VAL A 235 8.56 -26.80 14.68
N THR A 236 8.64 -26.51 13.38
CA THR A 236 8.27 -27.44 12.31
C THR A 236 9.10 -28.74 12.38
N ARG A 237 10.43 -28.64 12.50
CA ARG A 237 11.31 -29.84 12.60
C ARG A 237 10.99 -30.68 13.84
N LEU A 238 10.71 -30.08 14.99
CA LEU A 238 10.31 -30.83 16.17
C LEU A 238 9.01 -31.62 15.97
N VAL A 239 8.00 -30.99 15.37
CA VAL A 239 6.73 -31.65 15.02
C VAL A 239 6.96 -32.79 14.03
N GLU A 240 7.79 -32.59 13.00
CA GLU A 240 8.14 -33.62 12.00
C GLU A 240 8.94 -34.78 12.58
N MET A 241 9.72 -34.58 13.63
CA MET A 241 10.38 -35.62 14.41
C MET A 241 9.42 -36.43 15.30
N GLY A 242 8.14 -36.05 15.34
CA GLY A 242 7.12 -36.72 16.16
C GLY A 242 7.09 -36.23 17.62
N GLU A 243 7.76 -35.12 17.93
CA GLU A 243 7.76 -34.55 19.28
C GLU A 243 6.44 -33.86 19.60
N THR A 244 5.95 -34.00 20.83
CA THR A 244 4.85 -33.17 21.33
C THR A 244 5.37 -31.82 21.73
N VAL A 245 5.24 -30.83 20.82
CA VAL A 245 5.72 -29.47 21.05
C VAL A 245 4.71 -28.70 21.88
N ARG A 246 5.15 -28.15 23.01
CA ARG A 246 4.38 -27.23 23.83
C ARG A 246 5.04 -25.85 23.83
N ILE A 247 4.25 -24.79 23.65
CA ILE A 247 4.73 -23.42 23.62
C ILE A 247 4.01 -22.62 24.72
N ARG A 248 4.79 -21.73 25.39
CA ARG A 248 4.25 -20.63 26.20
C ARG A 248 4.24 -19.39 25.35
N LEU A 249 3.11 -18.67 25.36
CA LEU A 249 2.90 -17.36 24.75
C LEU A 249 2.44 -16.38 25.82
N HIS A 250 2.99 -15.17 25.78
CA HIS A 250 2.54 -14.06 26.63
C HIS A 250 2.45 -12.79 25.80
N SER A 251 1.41 -11.99 26.01
CA SER A 251 1.24 -10.66 25.41
C SER A 251 0.35 -9.80 26.30
N THR A 252 0.73 -8.53 26.47
CA THR A 252 -0.08 -7.52 27.14
C THR A 252 -0.72 -6.54 26.14
N ALA A 253 -0.83 -6.94 24.87
CA ALA A 253 -1.39 -6.11 23.80
C ALA A 253 -2.78 -5.59 24.16
N ARG A 254 -3.07 -4.36 23.74
CA ARG A 254 -4.39 -3.74 24.00
C ARG A 254 -4.90 -2.94 22.82
N THR A 255 -6.21 -2.90 22.67
CA THR A 255 -6.90 -1.99 21.76
C THR A 255 -7.49 -0.81 22.55
N TYR A 256 -7.57 0.36 21.91
CA TYR A 256 -8.11 1.57 22.53
C TYR A 256 -8.74 2.48 21.47
N GLN A 257 -9.65 3.37 21.89
CA GLN A 257 -10.22 4.38 21.02
C GLN A 257 -9.27 5.57 20.92
N THR A 258 -9.01 6.04 19.70
CA THR A 258 -8.10 7.15 19.43
C THR A 258 -8.50 7.87 18.15
N LEU A 259 -7.68 8.82 17.72
CA LEU A 259 -7.77 9.50 16.43
C LEU A 259 -6.51 9.21 15.62
N SER A 260 -6.67 9.11 14.31
CA SER A 260 -5.58 9.22 13.36
C SER A 260 -5.84 10.39 12.42
N HIS A 261 -4.93 10.67 11.49
CA HIS A 261 -4.91 11.90 10.73
C HIS A 261 -4.53 11.64 9.28
N ASN A 262 -4.96 12.55 8.38
CA ASN A 262 -4.33 12.74 7.07
C ASN A 262 -3.72 14.13 7.03
N VAL A 263 -2.58 14.28 6.33
CA VAL A 263 -2.09 15.59 5.90
C VAL A 263 -2.34 15.74 4.41
N VAL A 264 -2.97 16.84 4.05
CA VAL A 264 -3.24 17.21 2.65
C VAL A 264 -2.53 18.51 2.32
N ALA A 265 -1.84 18.55 1.18
CA ALA A 265 -1.09 19.72 0.73
C ALA A 265 -1.16 19.87 -0.79
N ASP A 266 -1.30 21.08 -1.28
CA ASP A 266 -1.51 21.37 -2.70
C ASP A 266 -0.33 22.15 -3.32
N LEU A 267 0.03 21.79 -4.54
CA LEU A 267 0.66 22.65 -5.53
C LEU A 267 -0.43 23.08 -6.52
N PRO A 268 -1.03 24.30 -6.35
CA PRO A 268 -2.21 24.69 -7.10
C PRO A 268 -1.95 24.85 -8.60
N GLY A 269 -2.90 24.39 -9.39
CA GLY A 269 -2.90 24.55 -10.85
C GLY A 269 -3.03 26.00 -11.30
N ARG A 270 -2.42 26.35 -12.44
CA ARG A 270 -2.50 27.71 -13.01
C ARG A 270 -3.76 27.97 -13.83
N THR A 271 -4.26 26.96 -14.57
CA THR A 271 -5.36 27.11 -15.53
C THR A 271 -6.53 26.18 -15.27
N ARG A 272 -6.30 25.04 -14.61
CA ARG A 272 -7.30 24.03 -14.25
C ARG A 272 -7.15 23.63 -12.76
N PRO A 273 -7.25 24.60 -11.82
CA PRO A 273 -7.01 24.34 -10.39
C PRO A 273 -8.01 23.37 -9.78
N ASP A 274 -9.18 23.21 -10.41
CA ASP A 274 -10.24 22.30 -9.96
C ASP A 274 -10.04 20.85 -10.40
N GLU A 275 -9.09 20.57 -11.28
CA GLU A 275 -8.67 19.22 -11.67
C GLU A 275 -7.49 18.80 -10.78
N ILE A 276 -7.72 17.78 -9.95
CA ILE A 276 -6.78 17.34 -8.90
C ILE A 276 -6.14 16.02 -9.28
N ILE A 277 -4.82 15.98 -9.21
CA ILE A 277 -4.00 14.77 -9.29
C ILE A 277 -3.58 14.45 -7.87
N VAL A 278 -3.90 13.25 -7.36
CA VAL A 278 -3.53 12.83 -6.01
C VAL A 278 -2.25 11.99 -6.06
N LEU A 279 -1.29 12.35 -5.20
CA LEU A 279 -0.10 11.58 -4.90
C LEU A 279 -0.22 11.09 -3.46
N GLY A 280 -0.42 9.78 -3.28
CA GLY A 280 -0.65 9.14 -1.99
C GLY A 280 0.59 8.43 -1.45
N SER A 281 0.65 8.34 -0.13
CA SER A 281 1.57 7.55 0.68
C SER A 281 1.04 7.53 2.10
N HIS A 282 1.50 6.62 3.00
CA HIS A 282 1.05 6.69 4.37
C HIS A 282 2.15 7.15 5.35
N MET A 283 1.73 7.60 6.53
CA MET A 283 2.61 8.15 7.55
C MET A 283 2.83 7.17 8.70
N ASP A 284 1.80 6.42 9.04
CA ASP A 284 1.90 5.41 10.10
C ASP A 284 2.85 4.28 9.71
N SER A 285 3.30 3.51 10.66
CA SER A 285 4.19 2.38 10.47
C SER A 285 3.96 1.35 11.57
N TRP A 286 4.43 0.13 11.35
CA TRP A 286 4.56 -0.83 12.45
C TRP A 286 5.61 -0.39 13.48
N ASP A 287 5.51 -0.96 14.66
CA ASP A 287 6.27 -0.59 15.86
C ASP A 287 7.62 -1.33 15.98
N LEU A 288 7.89 -2.34 15.15
CA LEU A 288 9.13 -3.12 15.20
C LEU A 288 10.32 -2.36 14.62
N GLY A 289 10.12 -1.65 13.50
CA GLY A 289 11.10 -0.80 12.83
C GLY A 289 10.76 0.68 12.97
N THR A 290 11.45 1.53 12.21
CA THR A 290 11.19 2.98 12.18
C THR A 290 10.27 3.40 11.02
N GLY A 291 9.75 2.47 10.24
CA GLY A 291 8.88 2.74 9.10
C GLY A 291 9.58 3.61 8.04
N ALA A 292 10.82 3.27 7.69
CA ALA A 292 11.57 4.03 6.69
C ALA A 292 11.23 3.58 5.27
N ILE A 293 11.10 2.27 5.10
CA ILE A 293 10.75 1.60 3.84
C ILE A 293 9.23 1.61 3.66
N ASP A 294 8.52 1.42 4.75
CA ASP A 294 7.06 1.26 4.83
C ASP A 294 6.47 2.24 5.88
N ASP A 295 6.05 3.49 5.51
CA ASP A 295 6.11 4.06 4.15
C ASP A 295 6.63 5.53 4.19
N ALA A 296 7.59 5.84 5.08
CA ALA A 296 8.21 7.17 5.04
C ALA A 296 8.92 7.44 3.70
N ALA A 297 9.38 6.39 3.00
CA ALA A 297 9.98 6.48 1.68
C ALA A 297 8.97 6.95 0.62
N GLY A 298 7.75 6.40 0.60
CA GLY A 298 6.70 6.85 -0.30
C GLY A 298 6.29 8.29 -0.04
N GLY A 299 6.15 8.68 1.24
CA GLY A 299 5.96 10.07 1.62
C GLY A 299 7.06 10.99 1.10
N ALA A 300 8.31 10.57 1.24
CA ALA A 300 9.48 11.29 0.73
C ALA A 300 9.44 11.45 -0.80
N ILE A 301 9.12 10.37 -1.52
CA ILE A 301 9.07 10.33 -3.00
C ILE A 301 7.98 11.28 -3.51
N THR A 302 6.75 11.19 -2.99
CA THR A 302 5.60 11.99 -3.43
C THR A 302 5.79 13.49 -3.15
N ILE A 303 6.29 13.84 -1.96
CA ILE A 303 6.62 15.22 -1.57
C ILE A 303 7.73 15.76 -2.47
N ALA A 304 8.83 15.01 -2.62
CA ALA A 304 9.99 15.46 -3.40
C ALA A 304 9.66 15.61 -4.90
N ALA A 305 8.79 14.74 -5.45
CA ALA A 305 8.33 14.84 -6.83
C ALA A 305 7.53 16.14 -7.07
N ALA A 306 6.56 16.44 -6.20
CA ALA A 306 5.80 17.68 -6.27
C ALA A 306 6.70 18.92 -6.05
N LYS A 307 7.67 18.84 -5.13
CA LYS A 307 8.67 19.89 -4.87
C LYS A 307 9.58 20.13 -6.08
N ALA A 308 10.03 19.09 -6.77
CA ALA A 308 10.84 19.21 -7.98
C ALA A 308 10.10 19.94 -9.10
N ILE A 309 8.79 19.71 -9.25
CA ILE A 309 7.94 20.48 -10.17
C ILE A 309 7.89 21.95 -9.75
N MET A 310 7.67 22.24 -8.46
CA MET A 310 7.65 23.60 -7.92
C MET A 310 8.99 24.33 -8.17
N ASP A 311 10.12 23.67 -7.91
CA ASP A 311 11.47 24.24 -8.05
C ASP A 311 11.90 24.46 -9.52
N SER A 312 11.18 23.85 -10.47
CA SER A 312 11.40 24.15 -11.89
C SER A 312 10.94 25.57 -12.28
N GLY A 313 10.24 26.27 -11.37
CA GLY A 313 9.59 27.56 -11.64
C GLY A 313 8.32 27.44 -12.48
N ARG A 314 7.95 26.22 -12.91
CA ARG A 314 6.74 25.97 -13.69
C ARG A 314 5.56 25.65 -12.77
N ARG A 315 4.51 26.43 -12.84
CA ARG A 315 3.23 26.07 -12.24
C ARG A 315 2.49 25.09 -13.17
N PRO A 316 2.11 23.90 -12.71
CA PRO A 316 1.37 22.94 -13.54
C PRO A 316 -0.01 23.49 -13.91
N ALA A 317 -0.64 22.99 -14.97
CA ALA A 317 -1.99 23.43 -15.34
C ALA A 317 -3.03 22.95 -14.32
N ARG A 318 -2.90 21.72 -13.83
CA ARG A 318 -3.76 21.07 -12.83
C ARG A 318 -3.15 21.16 -11.43
N THR A 319 -3.97 21.04 -10.40
CA THR A 319 -3.49 20.94 -9.01
C THR A 319 -2.86 19.58 -8.78
N VAL A 320 -1.64 19.56 -8.23
CA VAL A 320 -0.99 18.37 -7.69
C VAL A 320 -1.19 18.37 -6.18
N ARG A 321 -1.85 17.35 -5.66
CA ARG A 321 -2.17 17.18 -4.25
C ARG A 321 -1.37 16.03 -3.68
N VAL A 322 -0.56 16.29 -2.67
CA VAL A 322 0.07 15.29 -1.82
C VAL A 322 -0.87 14.97 -0.67
N VAL A 323 -1.10 13.69 -0.42
CA VAL A 323 -1.84 13.21 0.74
C VAL A 323 -0.97 12.18 1.47
N LEU A 324 -0.63 12.50 2.72
CA LEU A 324 -0.03 11.56 3.64
C LEU A 324 -1.17 10.96 4.45
N TYR A 325 -1.47 9.71 4.21
CA TYR A 325 -2.55 9.00 4.88
C TYR A 325 -2.12 8.47 6.24
N GLY A 326 -3.05 8.25 7.13
CA GLY A 326 -2.82 7.55 8.38
C GLY A 326 -3.60 6.26 8.45
N SER A 327 -3.13 5.36 9.30
CA SER A 327 -3.84 4.10 9.59
C SER A 327 -4.01 3.19 8.36
N GLU A 328 -3.02 3.16 7.47
CA GLU A 328 -2.95 2.15 6.42
C GLU A 328 -2.71 0.77 7.04
N GLU A 329 -1.72 0.67 7.90
CA GLU A 329 -1.17 -0.54 8.50
C GLU A 329 -2.16 -1.30 9.40
N VAL A 330 -3.10 -0.59 9.98
CA VAL A 330 -4.01 -1.14 10.96
C VAL A 330 -5.41 -1.27 10.38
N ALA A 331 -5.75 -2.48 9.88
CA ALA A 331 -7.11 -2.74 9.42
C ALA A 331 -8.09 -2.47 10.56
N GLN A 332 -9.07 -1.62 10.29
CA GLN A 332 -10.12 -1.40 11.27
C GLN A 332 -10.98 -2.65 11.43
N PRO A 333 -11.31 -3.07 12.66
CA PRO A 333 -12.14 -4.26 12.89
C PRO A 333 -13.48 -4.24 12.13
N THR A 334 -13.95 -3.05 11.77
CA THR A 334 -15.24 -2.80 11.12
C THR A 334 -15.13 -2.27 9.69
N ASN A 335 -13.96 -2.30 9.06
CA ASN A 335 -13.67 -1.75 7.72
C ASN A 335 -14.01 -0.25 7.52
N THR A 336 -14.09 0.55 8.58
CA THR A 336 -14.61 1.92 8.51
C THR A 336 -13.56 3.02 8.60
N GLY A 337 -12.26 2.69 8.64
CA GLY A 337 -11.42 3.70 9.21
C GLY A 337 -9.97 3.82 8.83
N ASN A 338 -9.51 3.50 7.63
CA ASN A 338 -8.19 3.97 7.20
C ASN A 338 -8.25 5.40 6.66
N GLY A 339 -7.07 6.04 6.50
CA GLY A 339 -6.93 7.40 6.02
C GLY A 339 -7.51 7.61 4.63
N GLY A 340 -7.32 6.68 3.71
CA GLY A 340 -7.90 6.74 2.36
C GLY A 340 -9.42 6.75 2.37
N GLY A 341 -10.04 5.93 3.23
CA GLY A 341 -11.49 5.93 3.43
C GLY A 341 -12.00 7.23 4.05
N ALA A 342 -11.27 7.81 5.02
CA ALA A 342 -11.60 9.09 5.63
C ALA A 342 -11.51 10.22 4.61
N TYR A 343 -10.45 10.26 3.81
CA TYR A 343 -10.27 11.23 2.73
C TYR A 343 -11.41 11.16 1.71
N LEU A 344 -11.75 9.95 1.22
CA LEU A 344 -12.88 9.77 0.29
C LEU A 344 -14.21 10.30 0.86
N ARG A 345 -14.52 10.01 2.13
CA ARG A 345 -15.74 10.52 2.77
C ARG A 345 -15.79 12.06 2.75
N GLY A 346 -14.68 12.73 3.08
CA GLY A 346 -14.57 14.19 3.00
C GLY A 346 -14.79 14.71 1.58
N VAL A 347 -14.17 14.07 0.59
CA VAL A 347 -14.32 14.40 -0.84
C VAL A 347 -15.76 14.20 -1.32
N GLN A 348 -16.44 13.13 -0.90
CA GLN A 348 -17.84 12.85 -1.24
C GLN A 348 -18.79 13.87 -0.60
N GLN A 349 -18.60 14.18 0.68
CA GLN A 349 -19.41 15.18 1.39
C GLN A 349 -19.28 16.59 0.76
N ALA A 350 -18.09 16.91 0.23
CA ALA A 350 -17.85 18.14 -0.50
C ALA A 350 -18.33 18.11 -1.97
N GLY A 351 -18.83 16.97 -2.48
CA GLY A 351 -19.25 16.82 -3.88
C GLY A 351 -18.07 16.94 -4.88
N GLN A 352 -16.86 16.55 -4.47
CA GLN A 352 -15.64 16.81 -5.22
C GLN A 352 -14.99 15.58 -5.87
N VAL A 353 -15.66 14.42 -5.90
CA VAL A 353 -15.10 13.19 -6.53
C VAL A 353 -14.70 13.46 -7.98
N ASP A 354 -15.53 14.14 -8.75
CA ASP A 354 -15.28 14.46 -10.16
C ASP A 354 -14.11 15.42 -10.40
N ARG A 355 -13.67 16.13 -9.37
CA ARG A 355 -12.45 16.96 -9.43
C ARG A 355 -11.18 16.14 -9.37
N HIS A 356 -11.21 14.90 -8.83
CA HIS A 356 -10.09 13.98 -8.77
C HIS A 356 -9.99 13.26 -10.12
N ILE A 357 -9.04 13.70 -10.95
CA ILE A 357 -8.94 13.23 -12.32
C ILE A 357 -8.13 11.94 -12.46
N ILE A 358 -7.15 11.76 -11.56
CA ILE A 358 -6.30 10.59 -11.49
C ILE A 358 -5.56 10.55 -10.13
N ALA A 359 -5.25 9.38 -9.64
CA ALA A 359 -4.51 9.19 -8.40
C ALA A 359 -3.40 8.14 -8.57
N GLY A 360 -2.32 8.26 -7.82
CA GLY A 360 -1.25 7.28 -7.70
C GLY A 360 -0.71 7.25 -6.29
N GLU A 361 -0.20 6.11 -5.85
CA GLU A 361 0.35 5.88 -4.52
C GLU A 361 1.74 5.30 -4.63
N SER A 362 2.64 5.77 -3.76
CA SER A 362 3.97 5.20 -3.57
C SER A 362 3.98 4.55 -2.20
N ASP A 363 3.88 3.23 -2.18
CA ASP A 363 3.80 2.39 -0.98
C ASP A 363 4.35 1.00 -1.31
N PHE A 364 5.64 0.95 -1.65
CA PHE A 364 6.37 -0.29 -1.93
C PHE A 364 7.88 -0.09 -1.79
N GLY A 365 8.28 0.74 -0.81
CA GLY A 365 9.66 1.05 -0.52
C GLY A 365 10.29 2.11 -1.43
N ALA A 366 11.60 1.99 -1.66
CA ALA A 366 12.37 2.96 -2.42
C ALA A 366 13.33 2.34 -3.45
N ASP A 367 13.22 1.05 -3.73
CA ASP A 367 14.04 0.39 -4.74
C ASP A 367 13.61 0.84 -6.15
N ARG A 368 14.41 0.54 -7.18
CA ARG A 368 14.21 1.10 -8.52
C ARG A 368 12.81 0.83 -9.05
N ILE A 369 12.20 1.87 -9.59
CA ILE A 369 11.02 1.72 -10.45
C ILE A 369 11.46 1.07 -11.75
N TYR A 370 10.79 -0.02 -12.14
CA TYR A 370 11.05 -0.73 -13.40
C TYR A 370 9.88 -0.68 -14.39
N ALA A 371 8.66 -0.39 -13.93
CA ALA A 371 7.50 -0.42 -14.81
C ALA A 371 6.49 0.73 -14.54
N LEU A 372 5.90 1.23 -15.65
CA LEU A 372 4.85 2.25 -15.66
C LEU A 372 3.49 1.60 -15.90
N GLY A 373 2.60 1.66 -14.92
CA GLY A 373 1.18 1.32 -15.05
C GLY A 373 0.34 2.57 -15.27
N LEU A 374 -0.46 2.58 -16.33
CA LEU A 374 -1.39 3.66 -16.66
C LEU A 374 -2.84 3.14 -16.58
N PRO A 375 -3.84 4.04 -16.49
CA PRO A 375 -5.25 3.64 -16.54
C PRO A 375 -5.55 2.80 -17.79
N PRO A 376 -6.57 1.91 -17.73
CA PRO A 376 -6.95 1.06 -18.85
C PRO A 376 -7.11 1.84 -20.16
N GLY A 377 -6.55 1.29 -21.25
CA GLY A 377 -6.59 1.90 -22.58
C GLY A 377 -5.64 3.09 -22.81
N SER A 378 -4.97 3.60 -21.76
CA SER A 378 -4.08 4.78 -21.88
C SER A 378 -2.70 4.45 -22.46
N ALA A 379 -2.17 3.24 -22.25
CA ALA A 379 -0.80 2.88 -22.67
C ALA A 379 -0.57 3.01 -24.19
N GLY A 380 -1.56 2.67 -25.01
CA GLY A 380 -1.51 2.77 -26.46
C GLY A 380 -1.76 4.16 -27.05
N THR A 381 -2.10 5.16 -26.23
CA THR A 381 -2.36 6.53 -26.67
C THR A 381 -1.05 7.31 -26.90
N ASP A 382 -1.14 8.50 -27.50
CA ASP A 382 0.01 9.41 -27.62
C ASP A 382 0.57 9.79 -26.26
N PHE A 383 -0.29 9.99 -25.26
CA PHE A 383 0.13 10.24 -23.86
C PHE A 383 0.94 9.06 -23.32
N GLY A 384 0.42 7.83 -23.45
CA GLY A 384 1.11 6.64 -22.92
C GLY A 384 2.47 6.41 -23.58
N ARG A 385 2.56 6.59 -24.92
CA ARG A 385 3.84 6.51 -25.64
C ARG A 385 4.83 7.59 -25.19
N THR A 386 4.35 8.82 -25.00
CA THR A 386 5.18 9.94 -24.52
C THR A 386 5.67 9.70 -23.10
N ALA A 387 4.81 9.27 -22.19
CA ALA A 387 5.19 8.92 -20.81
C ALA A 387 6.28 7.82 -20.79
N ALA A 388 6.08 6.76 -21.55
CA ALA A 388 7.08 5.69 -21.70
C ALA A 388 8.42 6.22 -22.26
N GLN A 389 8.37 7.11 -23.25
CA GLN A 389 9.59 7.71 -23.82
C GLN A 389 10.36 8.57 -22.80
N VAL A 390 9.66 9.41 -22.04
CA VAL A 390 10.26 10.30 -21.01
C VAL A 390 10.87 9.50 -19.88
N LEU A 391 10.25 8.36 -19.50
CA LEU A 391 10.71 7.51 -18.38
C LEU A 391 11.76 6.47 -18.80
N ARG A 392 11.89 6.17 -20.09
CA ARG A 392 12.84 5.17 -20.61
C ARG A 392 14.31 5.40 -20.19
N PRO A 393 14.85 6.63 -20.14
CA PRO A 393 16.22 6.86 -19.67
C PRO A 393 16.45 6.44 -18.20
N LEU A 394 15.38 6.31 -17.40
CA LEU A 394 15.43 5.80 -16.04
C LEU A 394 15.36 4.26 -15.95
N GLY A 395 15.27 3.56 -17.10
CA GLY A 395 15.10 2.10 -17.15
C GLY A 395 13.66 1.62 -16.99
N ILE A 396 12.69 2.53 -17.03
CA ILE A 396 11.27 2.22 -16.77
C ILE A 396 10.58 1.88 -18.10
N LEU A 397 9.90 0.73 -18.12
CA LEU A 397 9.15 0.22 -19.28
C LEU A 397 7.64 0.24 -19.00
N PRO A 398 6.78 0.25 -20.05
CA PRO A 398 5.35 0.04 -19.82
C PRO A 398 5.07 -1.28 -19.12
N ALA A 399 4.18 -1.27 -18.13
CA ALA A 399 3.75 -2.48 -17.44
C ALA A 399 2.83 -3.32 -18.35
N GLU A 400 2.95 -4.65 -18.26
CA GLU A 400 2.07 -5.58 -18.98
C GLU A 400 0.67 -5.66 -18.37
N ALA A 401 0.56 -5.46 -17.04
CA ALA A 401 -0.70 -5.53 -16.32
C ALA A 401 -1.13 -4.14 -15.81
N GLU A 402 -2.44 -3.95 -15.70
CA GLU A 402 -3.04 -2.76 -15.10
C GLU A 402 -2.61 -2.56 -13.64
N THR A 403 -2.68 -1.33 -13.16
CA THR A 403 -2.40 -1.00 -11.76
C THR A 403 -3.70 -0.93 -10.95
N SER A 404 -3.65 -1.40 -9.69
CA SER A 404 -4.74 -1.21 -8.71
C SER A 404 -4.66 0.14 -8.01
N GLY A 405 -3.50 0.81 -8.09
CA GLY A 405 -3.25 2.11 -7.53
C GLY A 405 -2.63 2.10 -6.13
N GLY A 406 -2.91 1.13 -5.28
CA GLY A 406 -2.42 1.06 -3.90
C GLY A 406 -3.54 0.93 -2.87
N ALA A 407 -3.19 0.82 -1.59
CA ALA A 407 -4.15 0.54 -0.52
C ALA A 407 -4.97 1.79 -0.13
N ASP A 408 -4.31 2.93 0.06
CA ASP A 408 -4.95 4.17 0.50
C ASP A 408 -5.70 4.90 -0.60
N ILE A 409 -5.26 4.84 -1.86
CA ILE A 409 -6.04 5.37 -2.97
C ILE A 409 -7.12 4.39 -3.47
N GLY A 410 -7.13 3.15 -2.99
CA GLY A 410 -8.14 2.14 -3.30
C GLY A 410 -9.59 2.64 -3.12
N PRO A 411 -9.94 3.37 -2.06
CA PRO A 411 -11.26 3.99 -1.92
C PRO A 411 -11.59 4.96 -3.06
N LEU A 412 -10.66 5.81 -3.49
CA LEU A 412 -10.85 6.71 -4.65
C LEU A 412 -11.03 5.92 -5.95
N ALA A 413 -10.23 4.87 -6.15
CA ALA A 413 -10.34 3.98 -7.32
C ALA A 413 -11.73 3.32 -7.39
N ARG A 414 -12.24 2.79 -6.26
CA ARG A 414 -13.60 2.23 -6.18
C ARG A 414 -14.69 3.27 -6.44
N ALA A 415 -14.45 4.54 -6.09
CA ALA A 415 -15.34 5.65 -6.43
C ALA A 415 -15.23 6.10 -7.90
N GLY A 416 -14.41 5.40 -8.70
CA GLY A 416 -14.26 5.63 -10.14
C GLY A 416 -13.16 6.64 -10.51
N VAL A 417 -12.27 7.01 -9.60
CA VAL A 417 -11.09 7.82 -9.94
C VAL A 417 -10.07 6.94 -10.65
N PRO A 418 -9.60 7.30 -11.86
CA PRO A 418 -8.55 6.57 -12.56
C PRO A 418 -7.27 6.52 -11.75
N VAL A 419 -6.49 5.44 -11.88
CA VAL A 419 -5.25 5.27 -11.15
C VAL A 419 -4.07 5.01 -12.06
N PHE A 420 -2.89 5.49 -11.65
CA PHE A 420 -1.60 5.15 -12.25
C PHE A 420 -0.68 4.58 -11.17
N GLY A 421 0.38 3.89 -11.58
CA GLY A 421 1.36 3.34 -10.66
C GLY A 421 2.75 3.27 -11.30
N LEU A 422 3.75 3.49 -10.50
CA LEU A 422 5.15 3.29 -10.84
C LEU A 422 5.66 2.12 -9.98
N ARG A 423 5.85 0.94 -10.61
CA ARG A 423 6.18 -0.30 -9.91
C ARG A 423 7.64 -0.33 -9.52
N GLN A 424 7.90 -0.35 -8.21
CA GLN A 424 9.22 -0.51 -7.62
C GLN A 424 9.63 -1.99 -7.59
N ASP A 425 10.94 -2.25 -7.56
CA ASP A 425 11.50 -3.60 -7.43
C ASP A 425 11.28 -4.13 -6.00
N GLY A 426 10.43 -5.12 -5.87
CA GLY A 426 10.07 -5.75 -4.59
C GLY A 426 10.97 -6.89 -4.16
N THR A 427 12.08 -7.17 -4.87
CA THR A 427 12.91 -8.36 -4.63
C THR A 427 13.39 -8.46 -3.18
N ARG A 428 13.69 -7.32 -2.53
CA ARG A 428 14.10 -7.29 -1.12
C ARG A 428 13.10 -6.59 -0.21
N TYR A 429 11.99 -6.06 -0.72
CA TYR A 429 11.02 -5.30 0.06
C TYR A 429 10.51 -6.09 1.26
N PHE A 430 10.13 -7.35 1.05
CA PHE A 430 9.61 -8.21 2.11
C PHE A 430 10.69 -8.84 3.02
N ASP A 431 11.97 -8.52 2.83
CA ASP A 431 13.01 -8.74 3.84
C ASP A 431 12.92 -7.71 4.97
N LEU A 432 12.38 -6.51 4.67
CA LEU A 432 12.39 -5.32 5.53
C LEU A 432 11.00 -4.93 6.06
N HIS A 433 10.02 -4.96 5.18
CA HIS A 433 8.62 -4.60 5.42
C HIS A 433 8.06 -5.30 6.66
N HIS A 434 7.49 -4.55 7.61
CA HIS A 434 6.91 -5.04 8.86
C HIS A 434 7.90 -5.75 9.80
N THR A 435 9.20 -5.50 9.67
CA THR A 435 10.24 -6.07 10.54
C THR A 435 11.02 -5.00 11.31
N ALA A 436 11.87 -5.42 12.23
CA ALA A 436 12.77 -4.52 12.96
C ALA A 436 13.84 -3.87 12.06
N ASP A 437 14.08 -4.40 10.86
CA ASP A 437 15.03 -3.89 9.87
C ASP A 437 14.43 -2.83 8.94
N ASP A 438 13.18 -2.43 9.14
CA ASP A 438 12.60 -1.28 8.43
C ASP A 438 13.18 0.04 8.98
N THR A 439 14.38 0.38 8.51
CA THR A 439 15.20 1.49 8.99
C THR A 439 15.83 2.28 7.84
N VAL A 440 16.19 3.55 8.08
CA VAL A 440 16.64 4.48 7.04
C VAL A 440 17.94 4.05 6.35
N ASP A 441 18.80 3.28 7.01
CA ASP A 441 20.04 2.73 6.45
C ASP A 441 19.82 1.67 5.36
N LYS A 442 18.59 1.18 5.21
CA LYS A 442 18.20 0.25 4.14
C LYS A 442 17.82 0.94 2.84
N ILE A 443 17.65 2.26 2.86
CA ILE A 443 17.32 3.04 1.67
C ILE A 443 18.59 3.27 0.85
N ASP A 444 18.57 2.90 -0.42
CA ASP A 444 19.58 3.28 -1.40
C ASP A 444 19.26 4.68 -1.95
N PRO A 445 20.12 5.70 -1.71
CA PRO A 445 19.85 7.08 -2.14
C PRO A 445 19.72 7.25 -3.65
N GLU A 446 20.45 6.44 -4.45
CA GLU A 446 20.39 6.53 -5.91
C GLU A 446 19.08 5.98 -6.45
N GLN A 447 18.60 4.87 -5.86
CA GLN A 447 17.33 4.27 -6.24
C GLN A 447 16.16 5.16 -5.82
N MET A 448 16.17 5.70 -4.60
CA MET A 448 15.18 6.69 -4.16
C MET A 448 15.16 7.92 -5.07
N THR A 449 16.31 8.43 -5.47
CA THR A 449 16.41 9.57 -6.38
C THR A 449 15.82 9.24 -7.77
N GLN A 450 16.00 8.01 -8.28
CA GLN A 450 15.36 7.55 -9.51
C GLN A 450 13.82 7.53 -9.37
N ASN A 451 13.30 7.12 -8.22
CA ASN A 451 11.87 7.17 -7.92
C ASN A 451 11.34 8.61 -8.00
N VAL A 452 11.99 9.55 -7.30
CA VAL A 452 11.58 10.97 -7.33
C VAL A 452 11.56 11.51 -8.75
N ALA A 453 12.59 11.22 -9.55
CA ALA A 453 12.68 11.68 -10.93
C ALA A 453 11.57 11.11 -11.82
N ALA A 454 11.23 9.83 -11.64
CA ALA A 454 10.15 9.19 -12.37
C ALA A 454 8.77 9.80 -12.01
N TRP A 455 8.49 9.94 -10.72
CA TRP A 455 7.25 10.54 -10.25
C TRP A 455 7.12 11.99 -10.69
N ALA A 456 8.16 12.81 -10.55
CA ALA A 456 8.14 14.22 -10.93
C ALA A 456 7.86 14.42 -12.43
N ALA A 457 8.52 13.64 -13.30
CA ALA A 457 8.32 13.70 -14.74
C ALA A 457 6.91 13.25 -15.15
N LEU A 458 6.45 12.11 -14.65
CA LEU A 458 5.12 11.59 -14.97
C LEU A 458 4.01 12.53 -14.49
N VAL A 459 4.11 13.01 -13.25
CA VAL A 459 3.13 13.92 -12.66
C VAL A 459 3.05 15.23 -13.43
N LEU A 460 4.18 15.80 -13.87
CA LEU A 460 4.15 17.00 -14.70
C LEU A 460 3.54 16.74 -16.09
N LEU A 461 3.82 15.59 -16.71
CA LEU A 461 3.14 15.19 -17.96
C LEU A 461 1.63 15.10 -17.78
N ILE A 462 1.15 14.46 -16.71
CA ILE A 462 -0.26 14.36 -16.37
C ILE A 462 -0.85 15.76 -16.13
N ALA A 463 -0.15 16.57 -15.35
CA ALA A 463 -0.65 17.89 -14.92
C ALA A 463 -0.80 18.90 -16.07
N ASP A 464 0.07 18.83 -17.05
CA ASP A 464 0.10 19.76 -18.21
C ASP A 464 -0.48 19.16 -19.51
N SER A 465 -0.90 17.87 -19.50
CA SER A 465 -1.58 17.25 -20.63
C SER A 465 -3.01 17.76 -20.80
N ASP A 466 -3.56 17.66 -22.02
CA ASP A 466 -4.98 17.91 -22.28
C ASP A 466 -5.84 16.64 -22.19
N VAL A 467 -5.25 15.51 -21.75
CA VAL A 467 -5.96 14.24 -21.61
C VAL A 467 -6.98 14.32 -20.49
N ASP A 468 -8.21 13.95 -20.78
CA ASP A 468 -9.22 13.70 -19.75
C ASP A 468 -9.16 12.24 -19.30
N PHE A 469 -8.43 12.00 -18.22
CA PHE A 469 -8.29 10.65 -17.64
C PHE A 469 -9.62 10.09 -17.12
N ARG A 470 -10.61 10.95 -16.84
CA ARG A 470 -11.96 10.50 -16.41
C ARG A 470 -12.67 9.73 -17.50
N ALA A 471 -12.29 9.90 -18.76
CA ALA A 471 -12.82 9.10 -19.88
C ALA A 471 -12.42 7.61 -19.78
N THR A 472 -11.41 7.27 -18.97
CA THR A 472 -10.97 5.88 -18.73
C THR A 472 -11.54 5.29 -17.44
N ARG A 473 -12.50 5.97 -16.79
CA ARG A 473 -13.08 5.52 -15.52
C ARG A 473 -13.63 4.10 -15.63
N PRO A 474 -13.21 3.17 -14.73
CA PRO A 474 -13.95 1.94 -14.55
C PRO A 474 -15.39 2.27 -14.09
N ALA A 475 -16.34 1.44 -14.44
CA ALA A 475 -17.66 1.56 -13.85
C ALA A 475 -17.54 1.45 -12.33
N ALA A 476 -18.13 2.40 -11.58
CA ALA A 476 -18.10 2.38 -10.13
C ALA A 476 -18.62 1.03 -9.63
N THR A 477 -17.79 0.26 -8.94
CA THR A 477 -18.23 -0.95 -8.25
C THR A 477 -19.02 -0.51 -7.03
N GLN A 478 -20.28 -0.87 -6.97
CA GLN A 478 -21.10 -0.66 -5.76
C GLN A 478 -20.45 -1.39 -4.58
N PRO A 479 -20.49 -0.83 -3.35
CA PRO A 479 -19.90 -1.38 -2.15
C PRO A 479 -20.48 -2.73 -1.75
#